data_f4026046b650de097e96d51be69abe12
#
_entry.id   f4026046b650de097e96d51be69abe12
#
_cell.length_a   1.000
_cell.length_b   1.000
_cell.length_c   1.000
_cell.angle_alpha   90.00
_cell.angle_beta   90.00
_cell.angle_gamma   90.00
#
_symmetry.space_group_name_H-M   'P 1'
#
loop_
_entity.id
_entity.type
_entity.pdbx_description
1 polymer ?
#
loop_
_entity_poly.entity_id
_entity_poly.type
_entity_poly.pdbx_seq_one_letter_code
_entity_poly.pdbx_strand_id
1 'polypeptide(L)'
;MAKTKLSCDGACSRRDFVRQGLFGIGATAALPAFLRHSATAVAAQALGAGQETYPNRIMVVLELTGGNDGLNTVVPYSNDEYYKARPSLGIAARVVMKLNDELGFNPQLRGLSRLYEEGRVAIINGCGYPNPSFSHFTSLDYWHSASPNAPRQEGWVGLAADAVRATPQDNFIVNVGTEMKNAVRARVHAPVVFSDPETFRRQGSDMALMAAEELGQ
;
A
#
# COMPACT_ATOMS: atom_id res chain seq x y z
N MET A 1 30.96 -28.57 -18.93
CA MET A 1 31.69 -27.47 -18.29
C MET A 1 31.92 -26.36 -19.29
N ALA A 2 31.10 -25.33 -19.26
CA ALA A 2 31.31 -24.12 -20.07
C ALA A 2 31.23 -22.93 -19.09
N LYS A 3 32.37 -22.29 -18.87
CA LYS A 3 32.50 -21.05 -18.07
C LYS A 3 32.13 -19.88 -18.99
N THR A 4 30.98 -19.29 -18.78
CA THR A 4 30.64 -18.01 -19.42
C THR A 4 31.37 -16.89 -18.71
N LYS A 5 32.42 -16.34 -19.35
CA LYS A 5 33.05 -15.11 -18.93
C LYS A 5 32.13 -13.93 -19.26
N LEU A 6 31.62 -13.24 -18.26
CA LEU A 6 31.10 -11.90 -18.45
C LEU A 6 32.28 -10.95 -18.73
N SER A 7 32.35 -10.47 -19.96
CA SER A 7 33.26 -9.39 -20.38
C SER A 7 32.56 -8.07 -20.05
N CYS A 8 33.06 -7.34 -19.06
CA CYS A 8 32.75 -5.92 -18.83
C CYS A 8 33.80 -5.08 -19.55
N ASP A 9 33.50 -4.73 -20.80
CA ASP A 9 34.23 -3.67 -21.51
C ASP A 9 33.47 -2.35 -21.33
N GLY A 10 34.00 -1.53 -20.44
CA GLY A 10 33.55 -0.19 -20.16
C GLY A 10 33.85 0.16 -18.70
N ALA A 11 34.80 1.05 -18.49
CA ALA A 11 35.33 1.40 -17.17
C ALA A 11 34.27 1.93 -16.23
N CYS A 12 33.60 1.02 -15.51
CA CYS A 12 32.75 1.34 -14.39
C CYS A 12 33.67 1.78 -13.23
N SER A 13 33.67 3.06 -12.91
CA SER A 13 34.51 3.58 -11.84
C SER A 13 33.98 3.07 -10.50
N ARG A 14 34.89 2.85 -9.52
CA ARG A 14 34.52 2.50 -8.14
C ARG A 14 33.44 3.44 -7.55
N ARG A 15 33.44 4.68 -8.03
CA ARG A 15 32.49 5.73 -7.64
C ARG A 15 31.09 5.49 -8.20
N ASP A 16 30.97 4.95 -9.42
CA ASP A 16 29.71 4.63 -10.06
C ASP A 16 29.10 3.36 -9.46
N PHE A 17 29.93 2.38 -9.11
CA PHE A 17 29.49 1.19 -8.37
C PHE A 17 28.97 1.54 -6.97
N VAL A 18 29.67 2.42 -6.24
CA VAL A 18 29.24 2.88 -4.92
C VAL A 18 27.98 3.74 -5.01
N ARG A 19 27.84 4.61 -6.02
CA ARG A 19 26.61 5.38 -6.23
C ARG A 19 25.41 4.50 -6.56
N GLN A 20 25.54 3.56 -7.48
CA GLN A 20 24.48 2.65 -7.86
C GLN A 20 24.13 1.66 -6.73
N GLY A 21 25.13 1.16 -6.00
CA GLY A 21 24.95 0.29 -4.86
C GLY A 21 24.29 1.00 -3.66
N LEU A 22 24.67 2.24 -3.35
CA LEU A 22 24.08 3.04 -2.26
C LEU A 22 22.63 3.45 -2.56
N PHE A 23 22.30 3.78 -3.81
CA PHE A 23 20.91 4.05 -4.21
C PHE A 23 20.05 2.80 -4.13
N GLY A 24 20.57 1.63 -4.51
CA GLY A 24 19.85 0.37 -4.42
C GLY A 24 19.61 -0.11 -2.98
N ILE A 25 20.60 0.04 -2.11
CA ILE A 25 20.54 -0.44 -0.72
C ILE A 25 19.78 0.54 0.19
N GLY A 26 19.98 1.85 -0.01
CA GLY A 26 19.32 2.87 0.83
C GLY A 26 17.80 2.94 0.64
N ALA A 27 17.31 2.77 -0.60
CA ALA A 27 15.88 2.80 -0.89
C ALA A 27 15.15 1.53 -0.42
N THR A 28 15.83 0.38 -0.35
CA THR A 28 15.20 -0.90 0.03
C THR A 28 15.17 -1.14 1.53
N ALA A 29 16.07 -0.54 2.31
CA ALA A 29 16.15 -0.75 3.76
C ALA A 29 15.06 -0.02 4.56
N ALA A 30 14.47 1.05 3.99
CA ALA A 30 13.47 1.88 4.66
C ALA A 30 12.01 1.49 4.37
N LEU A 31 11.76 0.53 3.48
CA LEU A 31 10.42 0.12 3.10
C LEU A 31 10.00 -1.18 3.80
N PRO A 32 8.75 -1.29 4.30
CA PRO A 32 8.19 -2.57 4.73
C PRO A 32 8.36 -3.65 3.66
N ALA A 33 8.56 -4.91 4.08
CA ALA A 33 8.91 -6.01 3.16
C ALA A 33 7.93 -6.17 1.99
N PHE A 34 6.63 -5.94 2.20
CA PHE A 34 5.62 -6.01 1.14
C PHE A 34 5.78 -4.87 0.11
N LEU A 35 6.17 -3.66 0.54
CA LEU A 35 6.46 -2.54 -0.36
C LEU A 35 7.75 -2.77 -1.15
N ARG A 36 8.70 -3.56 -0.60
CA ARG A 36 9.90 -3.96 -1.34
C ARG A 36 9.55 -4.85 -2.53
N HIS A 37 8.65 -5.81 -2.35
CA HIS A 37 8.17 -6.65 -3.47
C HIS A 37 7.31 -5.85 -4.45
N SER A 38 6.51 -4.92 -3.98
CA SER A 38 5.75 -4.01 -4.85
C SER A 38 6.67 -3.03 -5.59
N ALA A 39 7.69 -2.48 -4.92
CA ALA A 39 8.67 -1.60 -5.53
C ALA A 39 9.59 -2.33 -6.51
N THR A 40 9.97 -3.58 -6.24
CA THR A 40 10.73 -4.41 -7.19
C THR A 40 9.89 -4.82 -8.39
N ALA A 41 8.59 -5.08 -8.21
CA ALA A 41 7.68 -5.34 -9.31
C ALA A 41 7.49 -4.08 -10.20
N VAL A 42 7.36 -2.90 -9.59
CA VAL A 42 7.27 -1.61 -10.31
C VAL A 42 8.61 -1.27 -10.97
N ALA A 43 9.75 -1.49 -10.31
CA ALA A 43 11.07 -1.25 -10.88
C ALA A 43 11.40 -2.24 -12.02
N ALA A 44 10.97 -3.49 -11.93
CA ALA A 44 11.10 -4.46 -13.01
C ALA A 44 10.27 -4.06 -14.24
N GLN A 45 9.10 -3.46 -14.04
CA GLN A 45 8.29 -2.89 -15.12
C GLN A 45 8.97 -1.65 -15.74
N ALA A 46 9.57 -0.78 -14.93
CA ALA A 46 10.28 0.41 -15.41
C ALA A 46 11.56 0.06 -16.20
N LEU A 47 12.16 -1.11 -15.95
CA LEU A 47 13.35 -1.60 -16.66
C LEU A 47 13.03 -2.45 -17.90
N GLY A 48 11.75 -2.54 -18.31
CA GLY A 48 11.35 -3.21 -19.56
C GLY A 48 11.45 -4.74 -19.54
N ALA A 49 11.62 -5.36 -18.37
CA ALA A 49 11.60 -6.80 -18.24
C ALA A 49 10.15 -7.30 -18.21
N GLY A 50 9.61 -7.66 -19.38
CA GLY A 50 8.36 -8.38 -19.51
C GLY A 50 7.13 -7.58 -19.07
N GLN A 51 6.79 -6.56 -19.82
CA GLN A 51 5.60 -5.74 -19.58
C GLN A 51 4.34 -6.55 -19.93
N GLU A 52 3.83 -7.34 -18.99
CA GLU A 52 2.40 -7.59 -18.99
C GLU A 52 1.73 -6.28 -18.57
N THR A 53 1.39 -5.46 -19.56
CA THR A 53 0.55 -4.29 -19.34
C THR A 53 -0.84 -4.78 -18.96
N TYR A 54 -1.19 -4.62 -17.69
CA TYR A 54 -2.56 -4.83 -17.21
C TYR A 54 -3.27 -3.46 -17.16
N PRO A 55 -3.69 -2.92 -18.32
CA PRO A 55 -4.18 -1.54 -18.43
C PRO A 55 -5.44 -1.28 -17.61
N ASN A 56 -6.12 -2.33 -17.15
CA ASN A 56 -7.41 -2.25 -16.44
C ASN A 56 -7.32 -2.76 -14.99
N ARG A 57 -6.13 -2.84 -14.38
CA ARG A 57 -6.05 -3.20 -12.95
C ARG A 57 -6.35 -2.00 -12.07
N ILE A 58 -7.22 -2.22 -11.09
CA ILE A 58 -7.56 -1.26 -10.05
C ILE A 58 -7.00 -1.79 -8.73
N MET A 59 -6.21 -0.96 -8.04
CA MET A 59 -5.78 -1.21 -6.67
C MET A 59 -6.77 -0.54 -5.73
N VAL A 60 -7.37 -1.31 -4.83
CA VAL A 60 -8.23 -0.81 -3.77
C VAL A 60 -7.48 -0.93 -2.45
N VAL A 61 -7.32 0.20 -1.75
CA VAL A 61 -6.75 0.23 -0.40
C VAL A 61 -7.88 0.45 0.58
N LEU A 62 -8.13 -0.54 1.43
CA LEU A 62 -9.10 -0.45 2.51
C LEU A 62 -8.36 -0.17 3.82
N GLU A 63 -8.52 1.03 4.34
CA GLU A 63 -7.98 1.43 5.63
C GLU A 63 -8.99 1.19 6.74
N LEU A 64 -8.64 0.32 7.69
CA LEU A 64 -9.44 0.04 8.87
C LEU A 64 -9.06 1.03 9.98
N THR A 65 -9.62 2.23 9.93
CA THR A 65 -9.46 3.26 10.97
C THR A 65 -10.42 3.01 12.12
N GLY A 66 -10.05 3.41 13.33
CA GLY A 66 -10.91 3.34 14.50
C GLY A 66 -10.67 2.14 15.41
N GLY A 67 -9.51 1.49 15.30
CA GLY A 67 -9.05 0.51 16.27
C GLY A 67 -9.35 -0.94 15.91
N ASN A 68 -8.95 -1.37 14.73
CA ASN A 68 -8.95 -2.80 14.40
C ASN A 68 -7.99 -3.57 15.31
N ASP A 69 -8.48 -4.58 16.01
CA ASP A 69 -7.64 -5.52 16.75
C ASP A 69 -7.06 -6.57 15.79
N GLY A 70 -5.84 -6.33 15.34
CA GLY A 70 -5.14 -7.21 14.40
C GLY A 70 -4.96 -8.64 14.91
N LEU A 71 -4.74 -8.81 16.22
CA LEU A 71 -4.60 -10.13 16.84
C LEU A 71 -5.94 -10.89 16.96
N ASN A 72 -7.05 -10.17 16.92
CA ASN A 72 -8.39 -10.77 16.84
C ASN A 72 -8.94 -10.78 15.39
N THR A 73 -8.21 -10.27 14.43
CA THR A 73 -8.46 -10.41 12.99
C THR A 73 -7.80 -11.69 12.46
N VAL A 74 -6.48 -11.82 12.69
CA VAL A 74 -5.71 -13.04 12.43
C VAL A 74 -5.20 -13.54 13.77
N VAL A 75 -5.85 -14.57 14.26
CA VAL A 75 -5.71 -15.07 15.64
C VAL A 75 -4.56 -16.06 15.73
N PRO A 76 -3.53 -15.81 16.54
CA PRO A 76 -2.47 -16.77 16.80
C PRO A 76 -2.94 -17.80 17.84
N TYR A 77 -3.84 -18.67 17.44
CA TYR A 77 -4.62 -19.54 18.33
C TYR A 77 -3.78 -20.63 19.01
N SER A 78 -2.57 -20.90 18.54
CA SER A 78 -1.65 -21.85 19.17
C SER A 78 -0.72 -21.19 20.20
N ASN A 79 -0.73 -19.86 20.31
CA ASN A 79 0.18 -19.11 21.17
C ASN A 79 -0.46 -18.80 22.53
N ASP A 80 0.09 -19.37 23.60
CA ASP A 80 -0.39 -19.15 24.97
C ASP A 80 -0.28 -17.68 25.41
N GLU A 81 0.70 -16.94 24.93
CA GLU A 81 0.88 -15.52 25.26
C GLU A 81 -0.30 -14.67 24.75
N TYR A 82 -0.91 -15.08 23.63
CA TYR A 82 -2.12 -14.44 23.15
C TYR A 82 -3.26 -14.54 24.18
N TYR A 83 -3.48 -15.72 24.75
CA TYR A 83 -4.53 -15.95 25.75
C TYR A 83 -4.19 -15.29 27.09
N LYS A 84 -2.93 -15.30 27.50
CA LYS A 84 -2.48 -14.59 28.71
C LYS A 84 -2.71 -13.09 28.62
N ALA A 85 -2.41 -12.50 27.45
CA ALA A 85 -2.61 -11.06 27.22
C ALA A 85 -4.08 -10.69 27.00
N ARG A 86 -4.94 -11.66 26.67
CA ARG A 86 -6.37 -11.44 26.35
C ARG A 86 -7.28 -12.44 27.08
N PRO A 87 -7.30 -12.44 28.42
CA PRO A 87 -8.05 -13.43 29.17
C PRO A 87 -9.56 -13.40 28.92
N SER A 88 -10.10 -12.22 28.56
CA SER A 88 -11.54 -12.04 28.31
C SER A 88 -11.88 -11.89 26.83
N LEU A 89 -10.93 -11.39 26.02
CA LEU A 89 -11.16 -11.05 24.60
C LEU A 89 -10.55 -12.10 23.64
N GLY A 90 -9.81 -13.04 24.17
CA GLY A 90 -9.19 -14.10 23.37
C GLY A 90 -10.24 -14.97 22.68
N ILE A 91 -10.03 -15.21 21.39
CA ILE A 91 -10.90 -16.08 20.59
C ILE A 91 -10.43 -17.51 20.76
N ALA A 92 -11.32 -18.37 21.25
CA ALA A 92 -10.99 -19.76 21.51
C ALA A 92 -10.58 -20.51 20.22
N ALA A 93 -9.53 -21.34 20.32
CA ALA A 93 -8.99 -22.11 19.19
C ALA A 93 -10.02 -22.97 18.43
N ARG A 94 -11.06 -23.41 19.12
CA ARG A 94 -12.13 -24.25 18.53
C ARG A 94 -13.06 -23.51 17.55
N VAL A 95 -13.08 -22.18 17.62
CA VAL A 95 -14.00 -21.35 16.78
C VAL A 95 -13.28 -20.57 15.69
N VAL A 96 -11.93 -20.48 15.71
CA VAL A 96 -11.19 -19.83 14.65
C VAL A 96 -11.29 -20.62 13.34
N MET A 97 -11.31 -19.94 12.22
CA MET A 97 -11.17 -20.56 10.91
C MET A 97 -9.67 -20.73 10.62
N LYS A 98 -9.20 -21.97 10.75
CA LYS A 98 -7.76 -22.29 10.68
C LYS A 98 -7.18 -21.97 9.31
N LEU A 99 -6.04 -21.29 9.32
CA LEU A 99 -5.23 -21.00 8.15
C LEU A 99 -4.06 -21.99 8.06
N ASN A 100 -3.47 -22.28 9.21
CA ASN A 100 -2.40 -23.25 9.40
C ASN A 100 -2.43 -23.72 10.86
N ASP A 101 -1.38 -24.40 11.34
CA ASP A 101 -1.31 -24.92 12.71
C ASP A 101 -1.13 -23.83 13.78
N GLU A 102 -0.84 -22.58 13.38
CA GLU A 102 -0.56 -21.49 14.31
C GLU A 102 -1.61 -20.38 14.25
N LEU A 103 -2.14 -20.09 13.05
CA LEU A 103 -2.97 -18.92 12.78
C LEU A 103 -4.35 -19.31 12.28
N GLY A 104 -5.32 -18.48 12.59
CA GLY A 104 -6.68 -18.61 12.06
C GLY A 104 -7.38 -17.26 11.93
N PHE A 105 -8.30 -17.15 11.02
CA PHE A 105 -9.16 -15.96 10.94
C PHE A 105 -10.19 -15.93 12.05
N ASN A 106 -10.57 -14.70 12.43
CA ASN A 106 -11.77 -14.46 13.21
C ASN A 106 -12.98 -15.17 12.57
N PRO A 107 -13.85 -15.85 13.34
CA PRO A 107 -15.01 -16.58 12.80
C PRO A 107 -16.00 -15.72 12.02
N GLN A 108 -15.94 -14.40 12.13
CA GLN A 108 -16.77 -13.47 11.35
C GLN A 108 -16.22 -13.21 9.94
N LEU A 109 -14.94 -13.55 9.66
CA LEU A 109 -14.26 -13.27 8.39
C LEU A 109 -14.41 -14.40 7.35
N ARG A 110 -15.60 -15.00 7.25
CA ARG A 110 -15.89 -16.14 6.36
C ARG A 110 -15.56 -15.86 4.89
N GLY A 111 -15.77 -14.62 4.44
CA GLY A 111 -15.43 -14.20 3.07
C GLY A 111 -13.94 -14.23 2.80
N LEU A 112 -13.13 -13.75 3.74
CA LEU A 112 -11.67 -13.79 3.64
C LEU A 112 -11.14 -15.22 3.73
N SER A 113 -11.71 -16.07 4.59
CA SER A 113 -11.34 -17.49 4.69
C SER A 113 -11.53 -18.20 3.34
N ARG A 114 -12.66 -18.02 2.69
CA ARG A 114 -12.92 -18.59 1.36
C ARG A 114 -11.91 -18.09 0.32
N LEU A 115 -11.63 -16.79 0.30
CA LEU A 115 -10.63 -16.24 -0.63
C LEU A 115 -9.22 -16.76 -0.34
N TYR A 116 -8.91 -17.04 0.92
CA TYR A 116 -7.62 -17.63 1.29
C TYR A 116 -7.50 -19.08 0.79
N GLU A 117 -8.56 -19.88 0.93
CA GLU A 117 -8.63 -21.25 0.40
C GLU A 117 -8.49 -21.29 -1.14
N GLU A 118 -8.99 -20.24 -1.82
CA GLU A 118 -8.82 -20.04 -3.25
C GLU A 118 -7.40 -19.52 -3.64
N GLY A 119 -6.48 -19.34 -2.68
CA GLY A 119 -5.13 -18.81 -2.91
C GLY A 119 -5.08 -17.32 -3.31
N ARG A 120 -6.12 -16.55 -2.98
CA ARG A 120 -6.30 -15.15 -3.37
C ARG A 120 -6.02 -14.15 -2.25
N VAL A 121 -5.57 -14.62 -1.09
CA VAL A 121 -5.23 -13.79 0.07
C VAL A 121 -3.82 -14.07 0.51
N ALA A 122 -3.03 -13.01 0.69
CA ALA A 122 -1.75 -13.04 1.39
C ALA A 122 -1.89 -12.32 2.73
N ILE A 123 -1.40 -12.94 3.80
CA ILE A 123 -1.40 -12.37 5.14
C ILE A 123 0.04 -11.96 5.49
N ILE A 124 0.21 -10.71 5.89
CA ILE A 124 1.51 -10.17 6.28
C ILE A 124 1.40 -9.69 7.73
N ASN A 125 1.98 -10.46 8.62
CA ASN A 125 2.03 -10.16 10.04
C ASN A 125 3.32 -9.43 10.42
N GLY A 126 3.37 -8.87 11.64
CA GLY A 126 4.55 -8.22 12.18
C GLY A 126 4.93 -6.92 11.47
N CYS A 127 3.99 -6.28 10.78
CA CYS A 127 4.21 -4.97 10.19
C CYS A 127 4.32 -3.92 11.29
N GLY A 128 5.39 -3.15 11.28
CA GLY A 128 5.65 -2.12 12.27
C GLY A 128 6.86 -1.27 11.89
N TYR A 129 7.25 -0.36 12.77
CA TYR A 129 8.43 0.49 12.60
C TYR A 129 9.15 0.68 13.95
N PRO A 130 10.48 0.94 13.94
CA PRO A 130 11.25 1.18 15.15
C PRO A 130 10.73 2.41 15.91
N ASN A 131 10.79 2.35 17.24
CA ASN A 131 10.36 3.44 18.14
C ASN A 131 8.93 3.93 17.82
N PRO A 132 7.91 3.07 17.97
CA PRO A 132 6.54 3.40 17.60
C PRO A 132 6.00 4.57 18.43
N SER A 133 5.31 5.48 17.77
CA SER A 133 4.55 6.54 18.45
C SER A 133 3.26 5.96 19.01
N PHE A 134 2.97 6.26 20.28
CA PHE A 134 1.68 5.93 20.91
C PHE A 134 0.60 6.99 20.63
N SER A 135 0.94 8.07 19.94
CA SER A 135 -0.04 9.01 19.39
C SER A 135 -0.68 8.41 18.14
N HIS A 136 -1.99 8.23 18.15
CA HIS A 136 -2.73 7.73 16.99
C HIS A 136 -2.52 8.61 15.75
N PHE A 137 -2.52 9.93 15.91
CA PHE A 137 -2.33 10.87 14.80
C PHE A 137 -0.93 10.76 14.19
N THR A 138 0.10 10.79 15.03
CA THR A 138 1.49 10.69 14.59
C THR A 138 1.76 9.32 13.93
N SER A 139 1.26 8.24 14.53
CA SER A 139 1.41 6.90 13.99
C SER A 139 0.71 6.76 12.64
N LEU A 140 -0.49 7.32 12.50
CA LEU A 140 -1.23 7.31 11.24
C LEU A 140 -0.48 8.07 10.14
N ASP A 141 0.12 9.22 10.45
CA ASP A 141 0.94 9.97 9.49
C ASP A 141 2.17 9.17 9.04
N TYR A 142 2.79 8.42 9.95
CA TYR A 142 3.90 7.53 9.58
C TYR A 142 3.46 6.39 8.66
N TRP A 143 2.31 5.79 8.91
CA TRP A 143 1.73 4.78 8.05
C TRP A 143 1.32 5.35 6.68
N HIS A 144 0.71 6.54 6.66
CA HIS A 144 0.29 7.18 5.42
C HIS A 144 1.48 7.63 4.55
N SER A 145 2.55 8.14 5.17
CA SER A 145 3.75 8.59 4.45
C SER A 145 4.73 7.45 4.15
N ALA A 146 4.56 6.27 4.76
CA ALA A 146 5.55 5.19 4.81
C ALA A 146 6.96 5.67 5.23
N SER A 147 7.02 6.72 6.04
CA SER A 147 8.25 7.38 6.47
C SER A 147 8.22 7.61 7.99
N PRO A 148 8.52 6.58 8.80
CA PRO A 148 8.53 6.69 10.24
C PRO A 148 9.61 7.69 10.70
N ASN A 149 9.26 8.49 11.71
CA ASN A 149 10.11 9.53 12.30
C ASN A 149 10.53 10.69 11.37
N ALA A 150 10.10 10.69 10.12
CA ALA A 150 10.33 11.75 9.14
C ALA A 150 9.14 11.85 8.18
N PRO A 151 7.97 12.31 8.64
CA PRO A 151 6.76 12.34 7.84
C PRO A 151 6.97 13.21 6.60
N ARG A 152 6.50 12.72 5.45
CA ARG A 152 6.53 13.42 4.16
C ARG A 152 5.19 14.07 3.90
N GLN A 153 5.18 15.05 3.00
CA GLN A 153 3.92 15.65 2.55
C GLN A 153 3.13 14.71 1.64
N GLU A 154 3.84 13.87 0.89
CA GLU A 154 3.24 12.87 0.00
C GLU A 154 3.00 11.56 0.75
N GLY A 155 1.91 10.90 0.38
CA GLY A 155 1.56 9.58 0.87
C GLY A 155 2.07 8.45 0.00
N TRP A 156 2.19 7.25 0.56
CA TRP A 156 2.73 6.11 -0.15
C TRP A 156 1.89 5.67 -1.36
N VAL A 157 0.55 5.82 -1.28
CA VAL A 157 -0.36 5.53 -2.40
C VAL A 157 -0.16 6.54 -3.52
N GLY A 158 -0.04 7.83 -3.17
CA GLY A 158 0.23 8.89 -4.12
C GLY A 158 1.57 8.70 -4.84
N LEU A 159 2.63 8.39 -4.09
CA LEU A 159 3.95 8.11 -4.67
C LEU A 159 3.95 6.85 -5.56
N ALA A 160 3.19 5.82 -5.18
CA ALA A 160 3.02 4.63 -6.02
C ALA A 160 2.29 4.96 -7.32
N ALA A 161 1.25 5.79 -7.27
CA ALA A 161 0.53 6.26 -8.44
C ALA A 161 1.44 7.06 -9.38
N ASP A 162 2.22 8.00 -8.84
CA ASP A 162 3.18 8.81 -9.61
C ASP A 162 4.27 7.94 -10.26
N ALA A 163 4.69 6.85 -9.58
CA ALA A 163 5.66 5.90 -10.12
C ALA A 163 5.09 5.04 -11.24
N VAL A 164 3.82 4.65 -11.15
CA VAL A 164 3.13 3.88 -12.19
C VAL A 164 2.86 4.75 -13.41
N ARG A 165 2.54 6.00 -13.22
CA ARG A 165 2.25 6.95 -14.29
C ARG A 165 2.84 8.33 -14.00
N ALA A 166 3.85 8.70 -14.75
CA ALA A 166 4.56 9.97 -14.57
C ALA A 166 3.84 11.18 -15.19
N THR A 167 2.76 10.99 -15.94
CA THR A 167 1.96 12.05 -16.56
C THR A 167 0.62 12.20 -15.85
N PRO A 168 0.15 13.42 -15.58
CA PRO A 168 -1.13 13.64 -14.94
C PRO A 168 -2.27 12.93 -15.68
N GLN A 169 -3.15 12.29 -14.91
CA GLN A 169 -4.38 11.69 -15.42
C GLN A 169 -5.50 11.97 -14.44
N ASP A 170 -6.62 12.42 -14.97
CA ASP A 170 -7.84 12.64 -14.20
C ASP A 170 -8.37 11.34 -13.60
N ASN A 171 -8.84 11.42 -12.36
CA ASN A 171 -9.43 10.30 -11.61
C ASN A 171 -8.50 9.08 -11.45
N PHE A 172 -7.17 9.29 -11.55
CA PHE A 172 -6.22 8.21 -11.36
C PHE A 172 -6.13 7.76 -9.89
N ILE A 173 -6.34 8.71 -8.97
CA ILE A 173 -6.42 8.45 -7.53
C ILE A 173 -7.81 8.90 -7.05
N VAL A 174 -8.52 7.99 -6.41
CA VAL A 174 -9.83 8.26 -5.81
C VAL A 174 -9.77 7.92 -4.33
N ASN A 175 -10.19 8.86 -3.50
CA ASN A 175 -10.32 8.69 -2.05
C ASN A 175 -11.81 8.78 -1.68
N VAL A 176 -12.37 7.69 -1.25
CA VAL A 176 -13.74 7.64 -0.75
C VAL A 176 -13.75 8.01 0.73
N GLY A 177 -14.38 9.12 1.06
CA GLY A 177 -14.43 9.65 2.43
C GLY A 177 -14.71 11.16 2.44
N THR A 178 -14.93 11.72 3.61
CA THR A 178 -15.22 13.15 3.79
C THR A 178 -13.97 14.04 3.68
N GLU A 179 -12.79 13.46 3.86
CA GLU A 179 -11.51 14.17 3.88
C GLU A 179 -10.46 13.43 3.08
N MET A 180 -9.55 14.19 2.47
CA MET A 180 -8.39 13.62 1.80
C MET A 180 -7.42 13.03 2.80
N LYS A 181 -7.15 11.73 2.68
CA LYS A 181 -6.14 11.06 3.49
C LYS A 181 -4.73 11.39 3.03
N ASN A 182 -3.80 11.54 3.97
CA ASN A 182 -2.40 11.80 3.63
C ASN A 182 -1.79 10.71 2.74
N ALA A 183 -2.27 9.46 2.86
CA ALA A 183 -1.82 8.33 2.05
C ALA A 183 -1.92 8.56 0.53
N VAL A 184 -2.94 9.30 0.07
CA VAL A 184 -3.21 9.52 -1.36
C VAL A 184 -2.58 10.80 -1.92
N ARG A 185 -1.92 11.60 -1.12
CA ARG A 185 -1.24 12.82 -1.59
C ARG A 185 -0.12 12.47 -2.56
N ALA A 186 -0.21 12.98 -3.77
CA ALA A 186 0.73 12.74 -4.87
C ALA A 186 1.32 14.08 -5.38
N ARG A 187 2.40 14.00 -6.16
CA ARG A 187 3.01 15.17 -6.81
C ARG A 187 2.44 15.41 -8.20
N VAL A 188 2.13 14.34 -8.91
CA VAL A 188 1.71 14.36 -10.32
C VAL A 188 0.18 14.30 -10.43
N HIS A 189 -0.46 13.46 -9.64
CA HIS A 189 -1.89 13.21 -9.74
C HIS A 189 -2.66 13.94 -8.64
N ALA A 190 -3.70 14.68 -9.01
CA ALA A 190 -4.63 15.27 -8.06
C ALA A 190 -5.65 14.20 -7.60
N PRO A 191 -5.69 13.83 -6.30
CA PRO A 191 -6.69 12.90 -5.82
C PRO A 191 -8.10 13.50 -5.89
N VAL A 192 -9.06 12.70 -6.33
CA VAL A 192 -10.49 13.03 -6.24
C VAL A 192 -11.02 12.51 -4.91
N VAL A 193 -11.72 13.35 -4.16
CA VAL A 193 -12.27 13.00 -2.84
C VAL A 193 -13.78 13.16 -2.88
N PHE A 194 -14.51 12.13 -2.46
CA PHE A 194 -15.95 12.20 -2.26
C PHE A 194 -16.41 11.19 -1.23
N SER A 195 -17.47 11.50 -0.53
CA SER A 195 -18.10 10.60 0.46
C SER A 195 -19.20 9.74 -0.14
N ASP A 196 -19.88 10.25 -1.14
CA ASP A 196 -21.01 9.60 -1.79
C ASP A 196 -20.92 9.80 -3.31
N PRO A 197 -20.80 8.71 -4.08
CA PRO A 197 -20.71 8.81 -5.53
C PRO A 197 -21.99 9.35 -6.20
N GLU A 198 -23.16 9.21 -5.57
CA GLU A 198 -24.43 9.71 -6.12
C GLU A 198 -24.54 11.23 -6.04
N THR A 199 -23.93 11.82 -5.02
CA THR A 199 -23.92 13.27 -4.80
C THR A 199 -22.67 13.96 -5.33
N PHE A 200 -21.69 13.19 -5.80
CA PHE A 200 -20.44 13.72 -6.31
C PHE A 200 -20.66 14.56 -7.58
N ARG A 201 -20.31 15.85 -7.50
CA ARG A 201 -20.29 16.75 -8.65
C ARG A 201 -18.93 17.42 -8.76
N ARG A 202 -18.36 17.40 -9.95
CA ARG A 202 -17.11 18.14 -10.23
C ARG A 202 -17.45 19.62 -10.38
N GLN A 203 -16.99 20.47 -9.49
CA GLN A 203 -17.22 21.91 -9.54
C GLN A 203 -16.72 22.60 -10.84
N GLY A 204 -15.79 21.96 -11.56
CA GLY A 204 -15.29 22.49 -12.84
C GLY A 204 -16.19 22.24 -14.05
N SER A 205 -17.10 21.26 -13.99
CA SER A 205 -18.02 20.98 -15.11
C SER A 205 -19.16 21.99 -15.19
N ASP A 206 -19.59 22.52 -14.05
CA ASP A 206 -20.70 23.48 -14.02
C ASP A 206 -20.25 24.85 -14.54
N MET A 207 -19.00 25.27 -14.26
CA MET A 207 -18.44 26.52 -14.84
C MET A 207 -18.22 26.40 -16.33
N ALA A 208 -17.83 25.25 -16.84
CA ALA A 208 -17.67 25.04 -18.29
C ALA A 208 -19.01 25.01 -19.02
N LEU A 209 -20.06 24.46 -18.40
CA LEU A 209 -21.42 24.46 -18.91
C LEU A 209 -22.04 25.89 -18.90
N MET A 210 -21.86 26.63 -17.80
CA MET A 210 -22.30 28.02 -17.69
C MET A 210 -21.61 28.93 -18.70
N ALA A 211 -20.29 28.76 -18.88
CA ALA A 211 -19.55 29.51 -19.89
C ALA A 211 -19.96 29.16 -21.34
N ALA A 212 -20.38 27.94 -21.61
CA ALA A 212 -20.89 27.53 -22.91
C ALA A 212 -22.32 28.06 -23.17
N GLU A 213 -23.14 28.19 -22.14
CA GLU A 213 -24.47 28.83 -22.25
C GLU A 213 -24.38 30.33 -22.49
N GLU A 214 -23.43 31.02 -21.84
CA GLU A 214 -23.21 32.47 -22.06
C GLU A 214 -22.64 32.81 -23.47
N LEU A 215 -21.90 31.86 -24.07
CA LEU A 215 -21.34 32.03 -25.42
C LEU A 215 -22.30 31.61 -26.53
N GLY A 216 -23.44 31.01 -26.20
CA GLY A 216 -24.47 30.56 -27.14
C GLY A 216 -25.65 31.51 -27.30
N GLN A 217 -25.63 32.70 -26.68
CA GLN A 217 -26.56 33.81 -26.89
C GLN A 217 -25.83 34.92 -27.65
#